data_c7af4ae52657bb196f326533f1276d7a
#
_entry.id   c7af4ae52657bb196f326533f1276d7a
#
_cell.length_a   1.000
_cell.length_b   1.000
_cell.length_c   1.000
_cell.angle_alpha   90.00
_cell.angle_beta   90.00
_cell.angle_gamma   90.00
#
_symmetry.space_group_name_H-M   'P 1'
#
loop_
_entity.id
_entity.type
_entity.pdbx_description
1 polymer ?
#
loop_
_entity_poly.entity_id
_entity_poly.type
_entity_poly.pdbx_seq_one_letter_code
_entity_poly.pdbx_strand_id
1 'polypeptide(L)'
;MLWTDLITGVILMLTGWAVYRNPMLISGVNTMSKKRLAKVNLEGLKRDFRNVFLICGGVLLLLGGISTLVHVPEGVHFVALLVVMFALVVACMLLSRKHDLGLQGEEGKKEWRKNRIAIVITLVTFVVILFFFFKGSKPATIEVSEDYITAKGVGYSASIAMSDITEANVLTDWPDFPIRTNGMATEDVGIGHFRKKGGESCMLFVCVAGGPLLEVRTVDGKLYYFNCATEEETLEMIAKVKELMDTRLRDTKRETTGYVPCPEVWCPASMKEWNS
;
A
#
# COMPACT_ATOMS: atom_id res chain seq x y z
N MET A 1 2.92 11.40 -7.85
CA MET A 1 3.51 12.03 -6.62
C MET A 1 4.23 13.35 -6.87
N LEU A 2 4.82 13.62 -8.05
CA LEU A 2 5.49 14.89 -8.40
C LEU A 2 4.70 16.16 -7.99
N TRP A 3 3.44 16.25 -8.43
CA TRP A 3 2.59 17.41 -8.14
C TRP A 3 2.29 17.58 -6.64
N THR A 4 2.25 16.48 -5.90
CA THR A 4 2.05 16.50 -4.45
C THR A 4 3.22 17.20 -3.75
N ASP A 5 4.46 16.86 -4.11
CA ASP A 5 5.67 17.47 -3.54
C ASP A 5 5.76 18.96 -3.88
N LEU A 6 5.51 19.32 -5.15
CA LEU A 6 5.56 20.71 -5.59
C LEU A 6 4.51 21.57 -4.88
N ILE A 7 3.26 21.10 -4.84
CA ILE A 7 2.16 21.83 -4.19
C ILE A 7 2.42 21.92 -2.67
N THR A 8 2.81 20.82 -2.02
CA THR A 8 3.09 20.82 -0.58
C THR A 8 4.28 21.71 -0.25
N GLY A 9 5.34 21.66 -1.07
CA GLY A 9 6.50 22.52 -0.93
C GLY A 9 6.15 24.00 -0.98
N VAL A 10 5.34 24.41 -1.97
CA VAL A 10 4.85 25.81 -2.10
C VAL A 10 3.99 26.19 -0.89
N ILE A 11 3.06 25.32 -0.46
CA ILE A 11 2.20 25.58 0.71
C ILE A 11 3.05 25.78 1.97
N LEU A 12 4.08 24.94 2.20
CA LEU A 12 4.97 25.09 3.35
C LEU A 12 5.70 26.44 3.31
N MET A 13 6.25 26.83 2.15
CA MET A 13 6.94 28.12 2.03
C MET A 13 6.01 29.31 2.28
N LEU A 14 4.80 29.29 1.73
CA LEU A 14 3.77 30.31 1.97
C LEU A 14 3.37 30.35 3.45
N THR A 15 3.22 29.18 4.10
CA THR A 15 2.93 29.08 5.53
C THR A 15 4.05 29.68 6.36
N GLY A 16 5.31 29.39 6.05
CA GLY A 16 6.48 29.99 6.71
C GLY A 16 6.50 31.51 6.60
N TRP A 17 6.18 32.06 5.41
CA TRP A 17 6.04 33.50 5.20
C TRP A 17 4.87 34.10 6.00
N ALA A 18 3.71 33.43 6.00
CA ALA A 18 2.52 33.87 6.73
C ALA A 18 2.79 33.90 8.26
N VAL A 19 3.43 32.86 8.82
CA VAL A 19 3.84 32.79 10.24
C VAL A 19 4.82 33.92 10.60
N TYR A 20 5.74 34.25 9.69
CA TYR A 20 6.67 35.37 9.92
C TYR A 20 5.93 36.72 9.98
N ARG A 21 4.88 36.91 9.16
CA ARG A 21 4.03 38.11 9.17
C ARG A 21 3.13 38.17 10.39
N ASN A 22 2.55 37.04 10.78
CA ASN A 22 1.63 36.96 11.91
C ASN A 22 1.97 35.77 12.81
N PRO A 23 2.75 35.95 13.90
CA PRO A 23 3.15 34.89 14.81
C PRO A 23 1.97 34.26 15.57
N MET A 24 0.79 34.87 15.58
CA MET A 24 -0.43 34.28 16.16
C MET A 24 -0.95 33.08 15.40
N LEU A 25 -0.45 32.81 14.18
CA LEU A 25 -0.72 31.57 13.45
C LEU A 25 0.01 30.37 14.02
N ILE A 26 1.02 30.57 14.89
CA ILE A 26 1.71 29.48 15.56
C ILE A 26 0.78 28.89 16.61
N SER A 27 0.48 27.59 16.44
CA SER A 27 -0.32 26.86 17.43
C SER A 27 0.28 26.95 18.82
N GLY A 28 -0.53 27.30 19.80
CA GLY A 28 -0.10 27.55 21.18
C GLY A 28 0.20 29.01 21.49
N VAL A 29 0.72 29.81 20.56
CA VAL A 29 0.99 31.24 20.79
C VAL A 29 -0.33 32.01 20.93
N ASN A 30 -1.31 31.75 20.07
CA ASN A 30 -2.63 32.39 20.09
C ASN A 30 -3.49 32.06 21.30
N THR A 31 -3.17 30.97 22.02
CA THR A 31 -3.91 30.52 23.21
C THR A 31 -3.19 30.87 24.51
N MET A 32 -1.99 31.49 24.44
CA MET A 32 -1.24 31.88 25.61
C MET A 32 -1.84 33.09 26.32
N SER A 33 -1.80 33.09 27.66
CA SER A 33 -2.15 34.27 28.43
C SER A 33 -1.17 35.42 28.15
N LYS A 34 -1.63 36.68 28.26
CA LYS A 34 -0.77 37.88 28.07
C LYS A 34 0.49 37.85 28.92
N LYS A 35 0.37 37.33 30.16
CA LYS A 35 1.53 37.20 31.10
C LYS A 35 2.56 36.18 30.60
N ARG A 36 2.15 35.09 29.98
CA ARG A 36 3.05 34.07 29.40
C ARG A 36 3.64 34.56 28.09
N LEU A 37 2.81 35.17 27.21
CA LEU A 37 3.25 35.72 25.94
C LEU A 37 4.40 36.74 26.11
N ALA A 38 4.37 37.55 27.15
CA ALA A 38 5.45 38.51 27.47
C ALA A 38 6.79 37.84 27.76
N LYS A 39 6.82 36.54 28.08
CA LYS A 39 8.03 35.75 28.33
C LYS A 39 8.51 34.97 27.10
N VAL A 40 7.83 35.09 25.95
CA VAL A 40 8.18 34.42 24.69
C VAL A 40 8.98 35.36 23.82
N ASN A 41 10.13 34.90 23.32
CA ASN A 41 10.87 35.63 22.29
C ASN A 41 10.18 35.44 20.92
N LEU A 42 9.11 36.22 20.67
CA LEU A 42 8.32 36.12 19.43
C LEU A 42 9.13 36.43 18.18
N GLU A 43 10.07 37.36 18.22
CA GLU A 43 10.92 37.72 17.07
C GLU A 43 11.83 36.56 16.65
N GLY A 44 12.47 35.92 17.63
CA GLY A 44 13.27 34.72 17.39
C GLY A 44 12.43 33.55 16.90
N LEU A 45 11.27 33.33 17.53
CA LEU A 45 10.35 32.25 17.23
C LEU A 45 9.85 32.32 15.78
N LYS A 46 9.28 33.46 15.35
CA LYS A 46 8.74 33.63 13.99
C LYS A 46 9.82 33.49 12.91
N ARG A 47 11.06 33.95 13.18
CA ARG A 47 12.18 33.81 12.27
C ARG A 47 12.62 32.35 12.11
N ASP A 48 12.77 31.64 13.22
CA ASP A 48 13.20 30.24 13.21
C ASP A 48 12.12 29.36 12.58
N PHE A 49 10.84 29.57 12.87
CA PHE A 49 9.73 28.87 12.22
C PHE A 49 9.73 29.12 10.70
N ARG A 50 9.80 30.39 10.26
CA ARG A 50 9.93 30.69 8.83
C ARG A 50 11.04 29.87 8.17
N ASN A 51 12.23 29.88 8.78
CA ASN A 51 13.39 29.20 8.21
C ASN A 51 13.17 27.69 8.10
N VAL A 52 12.59 27.03 9.11
CA VAL A 52 12.28 25.61 9.07
C VAL A 52 11.26 25.29 7.98
N PHE A 53 10.17 26.07 7.86
CA PHE A 53 9.17 25.92 6.81
C PHE A 53 9.77 26.12 5.41
N LEU A 54 10.65 27.13 5.24
CA LEU A 54 11.33 27.35 3.96
C LEU A 54 12.28 26.22 3.60
N ILE A 55 13.04 25.69 4.58
CA ILE A 55 13.93 24.53 4.36
C ILE A 55 13.10 23.30 3.98
N CYS A 56 12.08 22.96 4.76
CA CYS A 56 11.21 21.80 4.49
C CYS A 56 10.50 21.91 3.13
N GLY A 57 9.96 23.09 2.82
CA GLY A 57 9.33 23.35 1.52
C GLY A 57 10.34 23.29 0.37
N GLY A 58 11.54 23.84 0.58
CA GLY A 58 12.64 23.81 -0.41
C GLY A 58 13.09 22.38 -0.73
N VAL A 59 13.21 21.51 0.28
CA VAL A 59 13.56 20.09 0.07
C VAL A 59 12.51 19.38 -0.80
N LEU A 60 11.21 19.60 -0.55
CA LEU A 60 10.16 19.00 -1.37
C LEU A 60 10.16 19.55 -2.79
N LEU A 61 10.37 20.87 -2.97
CA LEU A 61 10.47 21.48 -4.30
C LEU A 61 11.66 20.96 -5.08
N LEU A 62 12.81 20.76 -4.42
CA LEU A 62 14.00 20.17 -5.05
C LEU A 62 13.75 18.73 -5.47
N LEU A 63 13.11 17.92 -4.61
CA LEU A 63 12.75 16.54 -4.96
C LEU A 63 11.79 16.50 -6.15
N GLY A 64 10.72 17.32 -6.12
CA GLY A 64 9.80 17.47 -7.25
C GLY A 64 10.52 17.95 -8.52
N GLY A 65 11.45 18.92 -8.41
CA GLY A 65 12.25 19.38 -9.54
C GLY A 65 13.16 18.29 -10.12
N ILE A 66 13.85 17.51 -9.29
CA ILE A 66 14.68 16.38 -9.73
C ILE A 66 13.84 15.34 -10.48
N SER A 67 12.62 15.08 -9.99
CA SER A 67 11.70 14.09 -10.59
C SER A 67 11.20 14.48 -11.99
N THR A 68 11.39 15.72 -12.43
CA THR A 68 11.16 16.12 -13.83
C THR A 68 12.27 15.68 -14.78
N LEU A 69 13.46 15.43 -14.25
CA LEU A 69 14.67 15.09 -15.01
C LEU A 69 14.98 13.58 -14.94
N VAL A 70 14.66 12.96 -13.81
CA VAL A 70 14.96 11.55 -13.54
C VAL A 70 13.72 10.88 -12.96
N HIS A 71 13.42 9.67 -13.41
CA HIS A 71 12.34 8.90 -12.82
C HIS A 71 12.66 8.57 -11.34
N VAL A 72 11.87 9.14 -10.43
CA VAL A 72 11.94 8.87 -8.99
C VAL A 72 10.72 8.02 -8.61
N PRO A 73 10.92 6.82 -8.03
CA PRO A 73 9.81 5.96 -7.63
C PRO A 73 8.84 6.67 -6.65
N GLU A 74 7.55 6.43 -6.78
CA GLU A 74 6.52 7.05 -5.92
C GLU A 74 6.73 6.78 -4.43
N GLY A 75 7.29 5.61 -4.09
CA GLY A 75 7.66 5.27 -2.72
C GLY A 75 8.68 6.24 -2.10
N VAL A 76 9.65 6.74 -2.89
CA VAL A 76 10.64 7.72 -2.44
C VAL A 76 9.98 9.07 -2.12
N HIS A 77 9.06 9.53 -2.98
CA HIS A 77 8.28 10.75 -2.74
C HIS A 77 7.46 10.65 -1.45
N PHE A 78 6.78 9.52 -1.25
CA PHE A 78 5.98 9.29 -0.05
C PHE A 78 6.84 9.29 1.22
N VAL A 79 7.96 8.56 1.23
CA VAL A 79 8.88 8.51 2.37
C VAL A 79 9.49 9.90 2.64
N ALA A 80 9.91 10.61 1.60
CA ALA A 80 10.47 11.96 1.73
C ALA A 80 9.45 12.93 2.33
N LEU A 81 8.21 12.90 1.86
CA LEU A 81 7.12 13.70 2.41
C LEU A 81 6.89 13.40 3.90
N LEU A 82 6.82 12.12 4.27
CA LEU A 82 6.66 11.72 5.67
C LEU A 82 7.82 12.18 6.55
N VAL A 83 9.06 12.02 6.08
CA VAL A 83 10.27 12.45 6.80
C VAL A 83 10.27 13.97 7.00
N VAL A 84 9.98 14.74 5.94
CA VAL A 84 9.93 16.21 6.01
C VAL A 84 8.84 16.67 6.96
N MET A 85 7.64 16.09 6.89
CA MET A 85 6.54 16.45 7.80
C MET A 85 6.85 16.10 9.27
N PHE A 86 7.47 14.94 9.51
CA PHE A 86 7.93 14.55 10.84
C PHE A 86 8.99 15.51 11.37
N ALA A 87 10.01 15.81 10.58
CA ALA A 87 11.08 16.75 10.95
C ALA A 87 10.51 18.15 11.25
N LEU A 88 9.53 18.61 10.46
CA LEU A 88 8.83 19.87 10.68
C LEU A 88 8.11 19.90 12.04
N VAL A 89 7.35 18.85 12.38
CA VAL A 89 6.64 18.76 13.67
C VAL A 89 7.63 18.79 14.83
N VAL A 90 8.67 17.97 14.79
CA VAL A 90 9.70 17.91 15.82
C VAL A 90 10.42 19.26 15.95
N ALA A 91 10.82 19.87 14.83
CA ALA A 91 11.48 21.18 14.84
C ALA A 91 10.57 22.26 15.45
N CYS A 92 9.28 22.30 15.09
CA CYS A 92 8.32 23.24 15.68
C CYS A 92 8.19 23.07 17.19
N MET A 93 8.16 21.82 17.69
CA MET A 93 8.09 21.54 19.14
C MET A 93 9.36 22.00 19.87
N LEU A 94 10.53 21.76 19.29
CA LEU A 94 11.82 22.16 19.88
C LEU A 94 12.00 23.68 19.85
N LEU A 95 11.64 24.35 18.75
CA LEU A 95 11.74 25.80 18.61
C LEU A 95 10.78 26.54 19.54
N SER A 96 9.55 26.06 19.66
CA SER A 96 8.60 26.61 20.63
C SER A 96 9.17 26.62 22.04
N ARG A 97 9.86 25.56 22.43
CA ARG A 97 10.53 25.49 23.74
C ARG A 97 11.74 26.41 23.85
N LYS A 98 12.59 26.46 22.80
CA LYS A 98 13.78 27.31 22.76
C LYS A 98 13.46 28.77 23.03
N HIS A 99 12.33 29.23 22.53
CA HIS A 99 11.91 30.64 22.60
C HIS A 99 10.93 30.97 23.73
N ASP A 100 10.40 29.96 24.46
CA ASP A 100 9.52 30.19 25.63
C ASP A 100 10.31 30.22 26.92
N LEU A 101 10.74 31.40 27.33
CA LEU A 101 11.47 31.63 28.56
C LEU A 101 10.62 31.37 29.84
N GLY A 102 9.30 31.31 29.68
CA GLY A 102 8.37 30.97 30.77
C GLY A 102 8.41 29.48 31.16
N LEU A 103 9.02 28.63 30.33
CA LEU A 103 9.26 27.22 30.61
C LEU A 103 10.57 26.93 31.34
N GLN A 104 11.26 27.96 31.85
CA GLN A 104 12.43 27.79 32.72
C GLN A 104 11.98 27.55 34.15
N GLY A 105 12.47 26.48 34.81
CA GLY A 105 12.12 26.11 36.19
C GLY A 105 11.28 24.80 36.27
N GLU A 106 10.70 24.56 37.47
CA GLU A 106 9.97 23.29 37.73
C GLU A 106 8.71 23.11 36.89
N GLU A 107 7.97 24.19 36.61
CA GLU A 107 6.81 24.15 35.71
C GLU A 107 7.21 23.76 34.29
N GLY A 108 8.33 24.31 33.84
CA GLY A 108 8.89 23.95 32.52
C GLY A 108 9.34 22.50 32.42
N LYS A 109 9.87 21.92 33.51
CA LYS A 109 10.21 20.49 33.55
C LYS A 109 8.97 19.61 33.40
N LYS A 110 7.84 19.99 34.03
CA LYS A 110 6.58 19.24 33.94
C LYS A 110 5.98 19.31 32.54
N GLU A 111 5.96 20.48 31.92
CA GLU A 111 5.51 20.65 30.52
C GLU A 111 6.45 19.94 29.53
N TRP A 112 7.76 20.00 29.76
CA TRP A 112 8.72 19.26 28.93
C TRP A 112 8.50 17.75 28.97
N ARG A 113 8.13 17.19 30.11
CA ARG A 113 7.81 15.77 30.22
C ARG A 113 6.61 15.42 29.35
N LYS A 114 5.58 16.28 29.29
CA LYS A 114 4.43 16.11 28.40
C LYS A 114 4.85 16.19 26.92
N ASN A 115 5.67 17.17 26.54
CA ASN A 115 6.16 17.33 25.18
C ASN A 115 7.04 16.17 24.75
N ARG A 116 7.89 15.62 25.64
CA ARG A 116 8.65 14.39 25.35
C ARG A 116 7.74 13.22 25.05
N ILE A 117 6.68 13.04 25.80
CA ILE A 117 5.68 11.98 25.55
C ILE A 117 5.05 12.20 24.18
N ALA A 118 4.65 13.42 23.84
CA ALA A 118 4.10 13.74 22.52
C ALA A 118 5.11 13.44 21.38
N ILE A 119 6.38 13.81 21.54
CA ILE A 119 7.45 13.49 20.57
C ILE A 119 7.60 11.97 20.41
N VAL A 120 7.62 11.23 21.54
CA VAL A 120 7.73 9.76 21.50
C VAL A 120 6.52 9.14 20.78
N ILE A 121 5.30 9.59 21.10
CA ILE A 121 4.09 9.12 20.41
C ILE A 121 4.18 9.40 18.91
N THR A 122 4.58 10.63 18.52
CA THR A 122 4.74 11.00 17.11
C THR A 122 5.78 10.12 16.42
N LEU A 123 6.92 9.84 17.08
CA LEU A 123 7.95 8.95 16.56
C LEU A 123 7.44 7.52 16.38
N VAL A 124 6.75 6.99 17.39
CA VAL A 124 6.16 5.64 17.31
C VAL A 124 5.15 5.56 16.18
N THR A 125 4.26 6.55 16.06
CA THR A 125 3.27 6.62 14.96
C THR A 125 3.98 6.67 13.61
N PHE A 126 5.03 7.47 13.47
CA PHE A 126 5.83 7.56 12.24
C PHE A 126 6.46 6.21 11.86
N VAL A 127 7.09 5.52 12.83
CA VAL A 127 7.69 4.19 12.62
C VAL A 127 6.63 3.17 12.22
N VAL A 128 5.45 3.21 12.85
CA VAL A 128 4.32 2.32 12.52
C VAL A 128 3.83 2.58 11.09
N ILE A 129 3.68 3.84 10.69
CA ILE A 129 3.27 4.18 9.31
C ILE A 129 4.30 3.67 8.30
N LEU A 130 5.61 3.91 8.54
CA LEU A 130 6.67 3.40 7.68
C LEU A 130 6.66 1.87 7.60
N PHE A 131 6.50 1.19 8.74
CA PHE A 131 6.43 -0.27 8.78
C PHE A 131 5.28 -0.81 7.91
N PHE A 132 4.09 -0.25 8.04
CA PHE A 132 2.95 -0.66 7.21
C PHE A 132 3.15 -0.30 5.74
N PHE A 133 3.77 0.83 5.44
CA PHE A 133 4.08 1.22 4.07
C PHE A 133 5.04 0.21 3.42
N PHE A 134 6.18 -0.09 4.06
CA PHE A 134 7.15 -1.05 3.51
C PHE A 134 6.61 -2.49 3.46
N LYS A 135 5.77 -2.88 4.40
CA LYS A 135 5.08 -4.18 4.31
C LYS A 135 4.07 -4.22 3.17
N GLY A 136 3.34 -3.12 2.96
CA GLY A 136 2.32 -3.03 1.94
C GLY A 136 2.86 -2.94 0.51
N SER A 137 4.09 -2.46 0.35
CA SER A 137 4.77 -2.42 -0.94
C SER A 137 5.31 -3.77 -1.40
N LYS A 138 5.16 -4.83 -0.59
CA LYS A 138 5.57 -6.18 -0.99
C LYS A 138 4.45 -6.88 -1.75
N PRO A 139 4.77 -7.62 -2.82
CA PRO A 139 3.83 -8.48 -3.50
C PRO A 139 3.15 -9.47 -2.54
N ALA A 140 1.94 -9.90 -2.88
CA ALA A 140 1.26 -10.95 -2.16
C ALA A 140 1.98 -12.28 -2.38
N THR A 141 1.99 -13.13 -1.35
CA THR A 141 2.44 -14.51 -1.48
C THR A 141 1.25 -15.36 -1.93
N ILE A 142 1.40 -16.07 -3.05
CA ILE A 142 0.36 -16.94 -3.59
C ILE A 142 0.88 -18.38 -3.57
N GLU A 143 0.10 -19.26 -2.96
CA GLU A 143 0.39 -20.69 -2.84
C GLU A 143 -0.75 -21.47 -3.49
N VAL A 144 -0.41 -22.35 -4.44
CA VAL A 144 -1.35 -23.26 -5.10
C VAL A 144 -1.10 -24.67 -4.62
N SER A 145 -2.08 -25.26 -3.96
CA SER A 145 -2.13 -26.68 -3.56
C SER A 145 -3.17 -27.43 -4.39
N GLU A 146 -3.26 -28.74 -4.20
CA GLU A 146 -4.26 -29.58 -4.89
C GLU A 146 -5.70 -29.16 -4.57
N ASP A 147 -5.94 -28.64 -3.37
CA ASP A 147 -7.28 -28.30 -2.88
C ASP A 147 -7.59 -26.81 -2.89
N TYR A 148 -6.58 -25.92 -2.76
CA TYR A 148 -6.79 -24.50 -2.53
C TYR A 148 -5.79 -23.63 -3.28
N ILE A 149 -6.27 -22.46 -3.72
CA ILE A 149 -5.43 -21.30 -4.02
C ILE A 149 -5.48 -20.39 -2.80
N THR A 150 -4.33 -20.16 -2.17
CA THR A 150 -4.20 -19.29 -1.01
C THR A 150 -3.36 -18.08 -1.37
N ALA A 151 -3.90 -16.88 -1.19
CA ALA A 151 -3.17 -15.62 -1.38
C ALA A 151 -3.11 -14.85 -0.05
N LYS A 152 -1.93 -14.35 0.30
CA LYS A 152 -1.68 -13.58 1.52
C LYS A 152 -0.95 -12.29 1.19
N GLY A 153 -1.55 -11.16 1.52
CA GLY A 153 -0.95 -9.83 1.43
C GLY A 153 -1.10 -9.08 2.74
N VAL A 154 -0.66 -7.83 2.77
CA VAL A 154 -0.73 -7.02 4.00
C VAL A 154 -2.18 -6.70 4.36
N GLY A 155 -2.66 -7.30 5.45
CA GLY A 155 -4.03 -7.09 5.96
C GLY A 155 -5.13 -7.80 5.18
N TYR A 156 -4.79 -8.55 4.12
CA TYR A 156 -5.74 -9.26 3.28
C TYR A 156 -5.27 -10.69 3.02
N SER A 157 -6.22 -11.62 3.02
CA SER A 157 -5.98 -13.01 2.62
C SER A 157 -7.20 -13.55 1.90
N ALA A 158 -6.97 -14.45 0.96
CA ALA A 158 -8.01 -15.24 0.31
C ALA A 158 -7.57 -16.70 0.31
N SER A 159 -8.54 -17.59 0.53
CA SER A 159 -8.36 -19.03 0.34
C SER A 159 -9.56 -19.51 -0.45
N ILE A 160 -9.31 -20.02 -1.65
CA ILE A 160 -10.33 -20.44 -2.60
C ILE A 160 -10.15 -21.93 -2.81
N ALA A 161 -11.19 -22.70 -2.52
CA ALA A 161 -11.16 -24.14 -2.81
C ALA A 161 -11.17 -24.34 -4.33
N MET A 162 -10.35 -25.26 -4.82
CA MET A 162 -10.31 -25.59 -6.24
C MET A 162 -11.65 -26.12 -6.75
N SER A 163 -12.49 -26.70 -5.88
CA SER A 163 -13.87 -27.12 -6.15
C SER A 163 -14.82 -25.96 -6.44
N ASP A 164 -14.52 -24.78 -5.89
CA ASP A 164 -15.40 -23.62 -5.96
C ASP A 164 -15.08 -22.74 -7.18
N ILE A 165 -14.03 -23.07 -7.92
CA ILE A 165 -13.65 -22.34 -9.13
C ILE A 165 -14.53 -22.77 -10.30
N THR A 166 -15.27 -21.81 -10.85
CA THR A 166 -16.08 -22.01 -12.05
C THR A 166 -15.33 -21.66 -13.32
N GLU A 167 -14.50 -20.62 -13.27
CA GLU A 167 -13.73 -20.13 -14.41
C GLU A 167 -12.35 -19.66 -13.95
N ALA A 168 -11.33 -19.97 -14.75
CA ALA A 168 -9.98 -19.48 -14.59
C ALA A 168 -9.44 -19.03 -15.94
N ASN A 169 -9.32 -17.73 -16.13
CA ASN A 169 -8.90 -17.09 -17.36
C ASN A 169 -7.55 -16.40 -17.19
N VAL A 170 -6.72 -16.46 -18.23
CA VAL A 170 -5.44 -15.74 -18.26
C VAL A 170 -5.63 -14.48 -19.07
N LEU A 171 -5.34 -13.35 -18.44
CA LEU A 171 -5.45 -12.03 -19.07
C LEU A 171 -4.05 -11.46 -19.28
N THR A 172 -3.69 -11.19 -20.53
CA THR A 172 -2.47 -10.45 -20.89
C THR A 172 -2.68 -8.95 -20.75
N ASP A 173 -3.88 -8.48 -21.08
CA ASP A 173 -4.27 -7.09 -20.91
C ASP A 173 -4.95 -6.91 -19.55
N TRP A 174 -4.42 -5.97 -18.76
CA TRP A 174 -4.95 -5.70 -17.43
C TRP A 174 -6.29 -4.97 -17.50
N PRO A 175 -7.30 -5.46 -16.79
CA PRO A 175 -8.55 -4.73 -16.64
C PRO A 175 -8.33 -3.42 -15.90
N ASP A 176 -9.16 -2.43 -16.20
CA ASP A 176 -9.15 -1.14 -15.50
C ASP A 176 -9.89 -1.27 -14.15
N PHE A 177 -9.19 -0.93 -13.05
CA PHE A 177 -9.69 -0.97 -11.67
C PHE A 177 -9.76 0.45 -11.08
N PRO A 178 -10.69 1.31 -11.56
CA PRO A 178 -10.70 2.74 -11.23
C PRO A 178 -11.03 3.02 -9.76
N ILE A 179 -11.69 2.12 -9.06
CA ILE A 179 -12.18 2.36 -7.69
C ILE A 179 -11.60 1.31 -6.74
N ARG A 180 -10.81 1.78 -5.78
CA ARG A 180 -10.40 1.01 -4.62
C ARG A 180 -11.45 1.21 -3.52
N THR A 181 -12.14 0.14 -3.12
CA THR A 181 -13.14 0.18 -2.05
C THR A 181 -12.52 -0.06 -0.68
N ASN A 182 -11.60 -1.01 -0.57
CA ASN A 182 -10.85 -1.29 0.65
C ASN A 182 -9.59 -2.08 0.31
N GLY A 183 -8.42 -1.53 0.57
CA GLY A 183 -7.16 -2.19 0.22
C GLY A 183 -6.01 -1.22 0.08
N MET A 184 -4.89 -1.74 -0.38
CA MET A 184 -3.69 -0.99 -0.70
C MET A 184 -3.44 -1.03 -2.20
N ALA A 185 -3.09 0.11 -2.78
CA ALA A 185 -2.55 0.22 -4.13
C ALA A 185 -1.34 1.15 -4.08
N THR A 186 -0.22 0.67 -4.57
CA THR A 186 0.98 1.44 -4.88
C THR A 186 1.18 1.42 -6.39
N GLU A 187 2.26 2.03 -6.89
CA GLU A 187 2.65 1.96 -8.29
C GLU A 187 2.89 0.50 -8.75
N ASP A 188 3.40 -0.35 -7.84
CA ASP A 188 3.85 -1.71 -8.15
C ASP A 188 2.86 -2.80 -7.70
N VAL A 189 1.99 -2.55 -6.71
CA VAL A 189 1.22 -3.60 -6.04
C VAL A 189 -0.22 -3.17 -5.79
N GLY A 190 -1.18 -4.04 -6.09
CA GLY A 190 -2.59 -3.89 -5.76
C GLY A 190 -3.10 -5.06 -4.91
N ILE A 191 -3.50 -4.79 -3.64
CA ILE A 191 -3.97 -5.82 -2.72
C ILE A 191 -5.25 -5.35 -2.03
N GLY A 192 -6.30 -6.17 -2.06
CA GLY A 192 -7.57 -5.92 -1.39
C GLY A 192 -8.76 -5.81 -2.32
N HIS A 193 -9.80 -5.10 -1.90
CA HIS A 193 -11.06 -4.98 -2.62
C HIS A 193 -11.08 -3.78 -3.56
N PHE A 194 -11.42 -4.04 -4.81
CA PHE A 194 -11.51 -3.08 -5.89
C PHE A 194 -12.82 -3.25 -6.65
N ARG A 195 -13.11 -2.30 -7.51
CA ARG A 195 -14.21 -2.37 -8.46
C ARG A 195 -13.68 -2.16 -9.86
N LYS A 196 -13.96 -3.12 -10.72
CA LYS A 196 -13.63 -3.09 -12.15
C LYS A 196 -14.45 -2.02 -12.88
N LYS A 197 -13.95 -1.49 -13.98
CA LYS A 197 -14.73 -0.68 -14.89
C LYS A 197 -15.95 -1.49 -15.36
N GLY A 198 -17.16 -0.98 -15.07
CA GLY A 198 -18.41 -1.75 -15.23
C GLY A 198 -19.10 -2.08 -13.91
N GLY A 199 -18.46 -1.82 -12.78
CA GLY A 199 -19.09 -1.85 -11.44
C GLY A 199 -18.96 -3.17 -10.68
N GLU A 200 -18.39 -4.22 -11.28
CA GLU A 200 -18.20 -5.52 -10.64
C GLU A 200 -17.11 -5.42 -9.54
N SER A 201 -17.43 -5.96 -8.36
CA SER A 201 -16.49 -6.00 -7.23
C SER A 201 -15.55 -7.18 -7.38
N CYS A 202 -14.26 -6.96 -7.11
CA CYS A 202 -13.24 -7.98 -7.20
C CYS A 202 -12.21 -7.83 -6.06
N MET A 203 -11.43 -8.88 -5.84
CA MET A 203 -10.31 -8.88 -4.91
C MET A 203 -9.02 -9.08 -5.68
N LEU A 204 -8.06 -8.18 -5.46
CA LEU A 204 -6.77 -8.18 -6.13
C LEU A 204 -5.66 -8.67 -5.20
N PHE A 205 -4.77 -9.48 -5.76
CA PHE A 205 -3.46 -9.85 -5.22
C PHE A 205 -2.48 -9.78 -6.39
N VAL A 206 -2.11 -8.55 -6.78
CA VAL A 206 -1.40 -8.30 -8.03
C VAL A 206 -0.16 -7.46 -7.85
N CYS A 207 0.85 -7.75 -8.68
CA CYS A 207 2.09 -7.02 -8.80
C CYS A 207 2.31 -6.63 -10.28
N VAL A 208 2.63 -5.36 -10.53
CA VAL A 208 2.81 -4.86 -11.92
C VAL A 208 3.92 -5.62 -12.66
N ALA A 209 5.01 -5.96 -11.97
CA ALA A 209 6.10 -6.75 -12.54
C ALA A 209 5.76 -8.23 -12.77
N GLY A 210 4.63 -8.70 -12.26
CA GLY A 210 4.23 -10.11 -12.30
C GLY A 210 3.69 -10.61 -13.65
N GLY A 211 3.63 -9.76 -14.67
CA GLY A 211 3.18 -10.15 -16.01
C GLY A 211 1.66 -10.37 -16.11
N PRO A 212 1.19 -11.46 -16.76
CA PRO A 212 -0.24 -11.71 -16.96
C PRO A 212 -1.01 -11.91 -15.67
N LEU A 213 -2.33 -11.73 -15.71
CA LEU A 213 -3.21 -11.97 -14.57
C LEU A 213 -3.94 -13.30 -14.72
N LEU A 214 -4.05 -14.02 -13.61
CA LEU A 214 -5.01 -15.11 -13.46
C LEU A 214 -6.32 -14.53 -12.90
N GLU A 215 -7.36 -14.48 -13.71
CA GLU A 215 -8.73 -14.18 -13.28
C GLU A 215 -9.39 -15.47 -12.81
N VAL A 216 -9.91 -15.48 -11.60
CA VAL A 216 -10.62 -16.62 -10.99
C VAL A 216 -12.01 -16.19 -10.59
N ARG A 217 -13.03 -16.89 -11.11
CA ARG A 217 -14.42 -16.72 -10.71
C ARG A 217 -14.88 -17.94 -9.91
N THR A 218 -15.56 -17.68 -8.80
CA THR A 218 -16.05 -18.74 -7.92
C THR A 218 -17.55 -18.96 -8.09
N VAL A 219 -18.06 -20.10 -7.61
CA VAL A 219 -19.48 -20.49 -7.67
C VAL A 219 -20.40 -19.43 -6.99
N ASP A 220 -19.91 -18.78 -5.93
CA ASP A 220 -20.62 -17.70 -5.25
C ASP A 220 -20.52 -16.34 -5.98
N GLY A 221 -19.98 -16.33 -7.20
CA GLY A 221 -19.88 -15.15 -8.05
C GLY A 221 -18.78 -14.16 -7.67
N LYS A 222 -17.91 -14.50 -6.72
CA LYS A 222 -16.76 -13.63 -6.40
C LYS A 222 -15.69 -13.71 -7.47
N LEU A 223 -15.05 -12.58 -7.68
CA LEU A 223 -14.02 -12.39 -8.70
C LEU A 223 -12.69 -12.05 -8.03
N TYR A 224 -11.65 -12.79 -8.41
CA TYR A 224 -10.31 -12.63 -7.91
C TYR A 224 -9.31 -12.47 -9.05
N TYR A 225 -8.26 -11.68 -8.82
CA TYR A 225 -7.15 -11.51 -9.75
C TYR A 225 -5.85 -11.77 -9.03
N PHE A 226 -5.02 -12.63 -9.61
CA PHE A 226 -3.76 -13.06 -9.03
C PHE A 226 -2.63 -12.92 -10.04
N ASN A 227 -1.47 -12.46 -9.56
CA ASN A 227 -0.17 -12.77 -10.13
C ASN A 227 0.92 -12.68 -9.05
N CYS A 228 2.08 -13.25 -9.32
CA CYS A 228 3.21 -13.31 -8.41
C CYS A 228 4.13 -12.07 -8.53
N ALA A 229 5.26 -12.09 -7.84
CA ALA A 229 6.24 -11.00 -7.88
C ALA A 229 6.94 -10.89 -9.23
N THR A 230 7.11 -12.01 -9.94
CA THR A 230 7.75 -12.09 -11.25
C THR A 230 6.85 -12.76 -12.27
N GLU A 231 7.10 -12.49 -13.54
CA GLU A 231 6.35 -13.13 -14.64
C GLU A 231 6.57 -14.64 -14.68
N GLU A 232 7.79 -15.11 -14.40
CA GLU A 232 8.11 -16.54 -14.36
C GLU A 232 7.29 -17.28 -13.30
N GLU A 233 7.28 -16.78 -12.06
CA GLU A 233 6.47 -17.33 -10.97
C GLU A 233 4.97 -17.31 -11.31
N THR A 234 4.52 -16.27 -12.00
CA THR A 234 3.11 -16.15 -12.43
C THR A 234 2.75 -17.22 -13.47
N LEU A 235 3.61 -17.43 -14.45
CA LEU A 235 3.38 -18.45 -15.47
C LEU A 235 3.40 -19.87 -14.88
N GLU A 236 4.31 -20.15 -13.93
CA GLU A 236 4.33 -21.42 -13.20
C GLU A 236 3.03 -21.62 -12.39
N MET A 237 2.58 -20.60 -11.68
CA MET A 237 1.33 -20.62 -10.93
C MET A 237 0.14 -20.90 -11.85
N ILE A 238 0.05 -20.20 -13.00
CA ILE A 238 -1.02 -20.39 -13.99
C ILE A 238 -1.01 -21.80 -14.55
N ALA A 239 0.17 -22.33 -14.91
CA ALA A 239 0.31 -23.69 -15.43
C ALA A 239 -0.19 -24.72 -14.43
N LYS A 240 0.20 -24.57 -13.16
CA LYS A 240 -0.23 -25.46 -12.07
C LYS A 240 -1.73 -25.43 -11.84
N VAL A 241 -2.35 -24.23 -11.83
CA VAL A 241 -3.82 -24.10 -11.67
C VAL A 241 -4.54 -24.78 -12.84
N LYS A 242 -4.10 -24.58 -14.08
CA LYS A 242 -4.69 -25.23 -15.26
C LYS A 242 -4.59 -26.74 -15.19
N GLU A 243 -3.42 -27.28 -14.85
CA GLU A 243 -3.20 -28.73 -14.71
C GLU A 243 -4.16 -29.35 -13.67
N LEU A 244 -4.30 -28.71 -12.51
CA LEU A 244 -5.21 -29.16 -11.46
C LEU A 244 -6.68 -29.11 -11.90
N MET A 245 -7.10 -28.07 -12.61
CA MET A 245 -8.45 -27.96 -13.14
C MET A 245 -8.73 -29.02 -14.20
N ASP A 246 -7.78 -29.27 -15.12
CA ASP A 246 -7.93 -30.28 -16.18
C ASP A 246 -7.98 -31.70 -15.59
N THR A 247 -7.22 -31.97 -14.53
CA THR A 247 -7.26 -33.25 -13.82
C THR A 247 -8.61 -33.50 -13.18
N ARG A 248 -9.15 -32.49 -12.48
CA ARG A 248 -10.50 -32.57 -11.87
C ARG A 248 -11.61 -32.79 -12.90
N LEU A 249 -11.57 -32.05 -14.01
CA LEU A 249 -12.54 -32.25 -15.10
C LEU A 249 -12.50 -33.66 -15.67
N ARG A 250 -11.32 -34.29 -15.75
CA ARG A 250 -11.16 -35.68 -16.19
C ARG A 250 -11.73 -36.66 -15.17
N ASP A 251 -11.49 -36.43 -13.88
CA ASP A 251 -11.97 -37.30 -12.81
C ASP A 251 -13.50 -37.23 -12.68
N THR A 252 -14.09 -36.02 -12.74
CA THR A 252 -15.54 -35.82 -12.74
C THR A 252 -16.21 -36.50 -13.94
N LYS A 253 -15.60 -36.47 -15.13
CA LYS A 253 -16.10 -37.20 -16.33
C LYS A 253 -16.02 -38.69 -16.13
N ARG A 254 -14.99 -39.22 -15.49
CA ARG A 254 -14.88 -40.67 -15.19
C ARG A 254 -15.95 -41.14 -14.22
N GLU A 255 -16.24 -40.36 -13.20
CA GLU A 255 -17.30 -40.69 -12.23
C GLU A 255 -18.70 -40.62 -12.83
N THR A 256 -18.97 -39.63 -13.70
CA THR A 256 -20.30 -39.45 -14.34
C THR A 256 -20.57 -40.43 -15.45
N THR A 257 -19.55 -40.91 -16.15
CA THR A 257 -19.75 -41.83 -17.32
C THR A 257 -19.61 -43.28 -16.94
N GLY A 258 -19.17 -43.65 -15.76
CA GLY A 258 -18.93 -45.03 -15.34
C GLY A 258 -17.91 -45.76 -16.23
N TYR A 259 -17.23 -45.04 -17.11
CA TYR A 259 -16.29 -45.62 -18.06
C TYR A 259 -14.95 -45.85 -17.34
N VAL A 260 -14.77 -47.09 -16.86
CA VAL A 260 -13.45 -47.63 -16.51
C VAL A 260 -12.77 -48.03 -17.81
N PRO A 261 -11.70 -47.37 -18.26
CA PRO A 261 -10.95 -47.89 -19.44
C PRO A 261 -10.41 -49.26 -19.04
N CYS A 262 -10.80 -50.25 -19.78
CA CYS A 262 -10.28 -51.62 -19.59
C CYS A 262 -8.76 -51.57 -19.75
N PRO A 263 -7.96 -51.99 -18.78
CA PRO A 263 -6.53 -52.05 -18.95
C PRO A 263 -6.23 -52.97 -20.16
N GLU A 264 -5.41 -52.48 -21.09
CA GLU A 264 -5.06 -53.16 -22.38
C GLU A 264 -4.58 -54.62 -22.24
N VAL A 265 -4.39 -55.09 -21.02
CA VAL A 265 -3.89 -56.43 -20.69
C VAL A 265 -4.99 -57.50 -20.63
N TRP A 266 -6.29 -57.14 -20.75
CA TRP A 266 -7.40 -58.09 -20.57
C TRP A 266 -8.46 -58.03 -21.68
N CYS A 267 -8.07 -57.88 -22.96
CA CYS A 267 -8.93 -58.23 -24.10
C CYS A 267 -8.61 -59.66 -24.55
N PRO A 268 -9.44 -60.69 -24.23
CA PRO A 268 -9.25 -62.00 -24.82
C PRO A 268 -9.47 -61.88 -26.30
N ALA A 269 -8.58 -62.49 -27.12
CA ALA A 269 -8.53 -62.42 -28.59
C ALA A 269 -9.79 -62.99 -29.31
N SER A 270 -10.84 -63.33 -28.57
CA SER A 270 -12.07 -63.93 -29.08
C SER A 270 -13.20 -62.97 -29.53
N MET A 271 -13.00 -61.66 -29.45
CA MET A 271 -14.03 -60.67 -29.90
C MET A 271 -13.76 -60.00 -31.26
N LYS A 272 -12.81 -60.52 -32.05
CA LYS A 272 -12.53 -59.98 -33.40
C LYS A 272 -13.39 -60.54 -34.52
N GLU A 273 -14.35 -61.40 -34.26
CA GLU A 273 -15.12 -62.11 -35.33
C GLU A 273 -16.59 -61.70 -35.39
N TRP A 274 -17.03 -60.55 -34.85
CA TRP A 274 -18.44 -60.16 -34.94
C TRP A 274 -18.66 -58.82 -35.66
N ASN A 275 -17.88 -58.49 -36.69
CA ASN A 275 -18.20 -57.46 -37.65
C ASN A 275 -17.65 -57.82 -39.02
N SER A 276 -18.29 -58.80 -39.69
CA SER A 276 -18.24 -59.01 -41.11
C SER A 276 -19.68 -59.11 -41.67
#